data_60ac59dfb407860901d172087fc2472f
#
_entry.id   60ac59dfb407860901d172087fc2472f
#
_cell.length_a   1.000
_cell.length_b   1.000
_cell.length_c   1.000
_cell.angle_alpha   90.00
_cell.angle_beta   90.00
_cell.angle_gamma   90.00
#
_symmetry.space_group_name_H-M   'P 1'
#
loop_
_entity.id
_entity.type
_entity.pdbx_description
1 polymer ?
#
loop_
_entity_poly.entity_id
_entity_poly.type
_entity_poly.pdbx_seq_one_letter_code
_entity_poly.pdbx_strand_id
1 'polypeptide(L)'
;MGEETTTAVSFRALTEADIPAIVAIEATAFYDAWNENMLRNELDNALTTYVVMESEGKIIGYAGFWLVAGEAQVTRVAVLEELRGLGLGTRLTAALVNKAWELGAEAVTLEVRESNVAAQRAYLTCGFASEGIRPNYYEDNHENAVIMWLYK
;
A
#
# COMPACT_ATOMS: atom_id res chain seq x y z
N MET A 1 1.76 -8.74 30.19
CA MET A 1 1.70 -8.78 29.67
C MET A 1 1.50 -8.41 29.01
N GLY A 2 1.75 -8.20 29.47
CA GLY A 2 1.38 -7.87 28.69
C GLY A 2 1.26 -8.40 27.55
N GLU A 3 0.71 -8.95 27.49
CA GLU A 3 0.66 -9.49 26.43
C GLU A 3 0.34 -8.57 25.44
N GLU A 4 1.11 -8.56 24.55
CA GLU A 4 0.86 -7.84 23.48
C GLU A 4 -0.27 -8.35 22.81
N THR A 5 -1.24 -7.63 22.54
CA THR A 5 -2.38 -8.05 21.80
C THR A 5 -2.15 -7.78 20.34
N THR A 6 -2.02 -8.80 19.56
CA THR A 6 -1.88 -8.66 18.13
C THR A 6 -3.25 -8.40 17.51
N THR A 7 -3.37 -7.32 16.73
CA THR A 7 -4.60 -7.03 16.03
C THR A 7 -4.92 -8.15 15.05
N ALA A 8 -6.09 -8.73 15.14
CA ALA A 8 -6.52 -9.79 14.24
C ALA A 8 -6.99 -9.16 12.93
N VAL A 9 -6.33 -9.50 11.84
CA VAL A 9 -6.69 -8.96 10.53
C VAL A 9 -6.81 -10.08 9.51
N SER A 10 -7.60 -9.82 8.49
CA SER A 10 -7.69 -10.68 7.32
C SER A 10 -7.56 -9.84 6.07
N PHE A 11 -7.24 -10.51 4.95
CA PHE A 11 -7.00 -9.83 3.68
C PHE A 11 -7.89 -10.47 2.62
N ARG A 12 -8.44 -9.64 1.74
CA ARG A 12 -9.23 -10.13 0.62
C ARG A 12 -9.20 -9.13 -0.53
N ALA A 13 -9.69 -9.53 -1.69
CA ALA A 13 -9.78 -8.64 -2.84
C ALA A 13 -10.75 -7.48 -2.54
N LEU A 14 -10.42 -6.31 -3.05
CA LEU A 14 -11.29 -5.15 -2.95
C LEU A 14 -12.52 -5.35 -3.83
N THR A 15 -13.69 -4.97 -3.33
CA THR A 15 -14.94 -5.05 -4.09
C THR A 15 -15.58 -3.67 -4.19
N GLU A 16 -16.58 -3.54 -5.04
CA GLU A 16 -17.27 -2.26 -5.22
C GLU A 16 -17.89 -1.75 -3.92
N ALA A 17 -18.37 -2.64 -3.08
CA ALA A 17 -18.96 -2.26 -1.80
C ALA A 17 -17.95 -1.59 -0.85
N ASP A 18 -16.67 -1.79 -1.08
CA ASP A 18 -15.62 -1.24 -0.23
C ASP A 18 -15.27 0.21 -0.57
N ILE A 19 -15.71 0.70 -1.72
CA ILE A 19 -15.31 2.02 -2.22
C ILE A 19 -15.52 3.15 -1.23
N PRO A 20 -16.68 3.28 -0.54
CA PRO A 20 -16.84 4.36 0.41
C PRO A 20 -15.80 4.35 1.53
N ALA A 21 -15.47 3.17 2.05
CA ALA A 21 -14.46 3.04 3.10
C ALA A 21 -13.09 3.43 2.59
N ILE A 22 -12.75 3.04 1.36
CA ILE A 22 -11.45 3.37 0.76
C ILE A 22 -11.34 4.88 0.53
N VAL A 23 -12.41 5.52 0.05
CA VAL A 23 -12.40 6.97 -0.17
C VAL A 23 -12.14 7.69 1.16
N ALA A 24 -12.73 7.20 2.25
CA ALA A 24 -12.51 7.80 3.58
C ALA A 24 -11.05 7.64 4.03
N ILE A 25 -10.44 6.49 3.76
CA ILE A 25 -9.03 6.27 4.10
C ILE A 25 -8.13 7.17 3.24
N GLU A 26 -8.42 7.29 1.95
CA GLU A 26 -7.66 8.15 1.04
C GLU A 26 -7.61 9.60 1.54
N ALA A 27 -8.75 10.09 2.01
CA ALA A 27 -8.86 11.49 2.43
C ALA A 27 -7.91 11.84 3.58
N THR A 28 -7.55 10.86 4.42
CA THR A 28 -6.66 11.10 5.55
C THR A 28 -5.21 10.70 5.27
N ALA A 29 -4.99 9.94 4.21
CA ALA A 29 -3.68 9.33 3.96
C ALA A 29 -2.84 10.07 2.92
N PHE A 30 -3.47 10.76 1.97
CA PHE A 30 -2.74 11.29 0.82
C PHE A 30 -3.10 12.72 0.51
N TYR A 31 -2.09 13.53 0.12
CA TYR A 31 -2.29 14.88 -0.38
C TYR A 31 -3.18 14.84 -1.64
N ASP A 32 -2.90 13.88 -2.54
CA ASP A 32 -3.63 13.72 -3.79
C ASP A 32 -4.64 12.60 -3.66
N ALA A 33 -5.46 12.64 -2.62
CA ALA A 33 -6.43 11.59 -2.34
C ALA A 33 -7.35 11.33 -3.53
N TRP A 34 -7.62 10.06 -3.80
CA TRP A 34 -8.55 9.66 -4.86
C TRP A 34 -9.98 9.82 -4.37
N ASN A 35 -10.84 10.37 -5.24
CA ASN A 35 -12.28 10.40 -4.98
C ASN A 35 -12.90 9.12 -5.56
N GLU A 36 -14.23 9.00 -5.43
CA GLU A 36 -14.92 7.79 -5.87
C GLU A 36 -14.71 7.52 -7.36
N ASN A 37 -14.82 8.54 -8.22
CA ASN A 37 -14.65 8.34 -9.66
C ASN A 37 -13.25 7.90 -10.03
N MET A 38 -12.25 8.49 -9.39
CA MET A 38 -10.86 8.13 -9.63
C MET A 38 -10.60 6.69 -9.21
N LEU A 39 -11.15 6.29 -8.07
CA LEU A 39 -10.98 4.93 -7.59
C LEU A 39 -11.69 3.93 -8.51
N ARG A 40 -12.90 4.25 -8.96
CA ARG A 40 -13.61 3.36 -9.90
C ARG A 40 -12.83 3.21 -11.20
N ASN A 41 -12.27 4.30 -11.72
CA ASN A 41 -11.45 4.24 -12.93
C ASN A 41 -10.22 3.36 -12.71
N GLU A 42 -9.60 3.47 -11.55
CA GLU A 42 -8.44 2.66 -11.23
C GLU A 42 -8.82 1.16 -11.18
N LEU A 43 -9.95 0.84 -10.57
CA LEU A 43 -10.40 -0.56 -10.45
C LEU A 43 -10.81 -1.14 -11.81
N ASP A 44 -11.18 -0.31 -12.77
CA ASP A 44 -11.52 -0.77 -14.11
C ASP A 44 -10.28 -1.05 -14.96
N ASN A 45 -9.11 -0.66 -14.49
CA ASN A 45 -7.87 -0.89 -15.22
C ASN A 45 -7.48 -2.36 -15.05
N ALA A 46 -7.33 -3.08 -16.16
CA ALA A 46 -7.02 -4.52 -16.12
C ALA A 46 -5.67 -4.84 -15.51
N LEU A 47 -4.77 -3.85 -15.39
CA LEU A 47 -3.45 -4.05 -14.81
C LEU A 47 -3.44 -4.00 -13.29
N THR A 48 -4.54 -3.56 -12.66
CA THR A 48 -4.56 -3.31 -11.22
C THR A 48 -4.95 -4.54 -10.42
N THR A 49 -4.40 -4.62 -9.24
CA THR A 49 -4.81 -5.58 -8.20
C THR A 49 -4.83 -4.83 -6.89
N TYR A 50 -5.94 -4.96 -6.16
CA TYR A 50 -6.09 -4.30 -4.86
C TYR A 50 -6.56 -5.28 -3.81
N VAL A 51 -5.98 -5.17 -2.62
CA VAL A 51 -6.40 -5.97 -1.45
C VAL A 51 -6.84 -5.03 -0.36
N VAL A 52 -7.81 -5.47 0.43
CA VAL A 52 -8.23 -4.75 1.63
C VAL A 52 -7.84 -5.54 2.85
N MET A 53 -7.56 -4.83 3.93
CA MET A 53 -7.26 -5.40 5.24
C MET A 53 -8.44 -5.11 6.14
N GLU A 54 -9.01 -6.18 6.70
CA GLU A 54 -10.18 -6.06 7.59
C GLU A 54 -9.85 -6.49 9.00
N SER A 55 -10.51 -5.86 9.96
CA SER A 55 -10.48 -6.29 11.34
C SER A 55 -11.89 -6.14 11.89
N GLU A 56 -12.42 -7.22 12.44
CA GLU A 56 -13.77 -7.23 13.04
C GLU A 56 -14.84 -6.70 12.07
N GLY A 57 -14.74 -7.10 10.82
CA GLY A 57 -15.72 -6.72 9.81
C GLY A 57 -15.56 -5.30 9.26
N LYS A 58 -14.52 -4.59 9.68
CA LYS A 58 -14.30 -3.21 9.24
C LYS A 58 -13.03 -3.13 8.41
N ILE A 59 -13.08 -2.37 7.32
CA ILE A 59 -11.89 -2.14 6.49
C ILE A 59 -10.99 -1.14 7.21
N ILE A 60 -9.75 -1.53 7.47
CA ILE A 60 -8.80 -0.71 8.19
C ILE A 60 -7.58 -0.33 7.35
N GLY A 61 -7.48 -0.86 6.15
CA GLY A 61 -6.40 -0.49 5.25
C GLY A 61 -6.61 -1.09 3.88
N TYR A 62 -5.82 -0.63 2.92
CA TYR A 62 -5.85 -1.22 1.58
C TYR A 62 -4.54 -0.93 0.86
N ALA A 63 -4.26 -1.73 -0.15
CA ALA A 63 -3.05 -1.57 -0.94
C ALA A 63 -3.28 -2.13 -2.34
N GLY A 64 -2.52 -1.64 -3.29
CA GLY A 64 -2.64 -2.13 -4.65
C GLY A 64 -1.40 -1.92 -5.47
N PHE A 65 -1.36 -2.59 -6.62
CA PHE A 65 -0.27 -2.46 -7.58
C PHE A 65 -0.80 -2.61 -9.01
N TRP A 66 0.00 -2.17 -9.94
CA TRP A 66 -0.16 -2.47 -11.37
C TRP A 66 0.84 -3.57 -11.68
N LEU A 67 0.40 -4.62 -12.34
CA LEU A 67 1.30 -5.70 -12.77
C LEU A 67 1.55 -5.55 -14.26
N VAL A 68 2.80 -5.26 -14.61
CA VAL A 68 3.20 -5.02 -15.99
C VAL A 68 4.48 -5.79 -16.26
N ALA A 69 4.43 -6.73 -17.20
CA ALA A 69 5.62 -7.48 -17.66
C ALA A 69 6.40 -8.10 -16.50
N GLY A 70 5.72 -8.71 -15.54
CA GLY A 70 6.37 -9.38 -14.41
C GLY A 70 6.79 -8.46 -13.28
N GLU A 71 6.42 -7.17 -13.36
CA GLU A 71 6.82 -6.20 -12.36
C GLU A 71 5.59 -5.60 -11.71
N ALA A 72 5.47 -5.74 -10.41
CA ALA A 72 4.36 -5.16 -9.65
C ALA A 72 4.77 -3.78 -9.16
N GLN A 73 4.10 -2.75 -9.65
CA GLN A 73 4.37 -1.36 -9.29
C GLN A 73 3.33 -0.92 -8.28
N VAL A 74 3.73 -0.79 -7.02
CA VAL A 74 2.80 -0.45 -5.94
C VAL A 74 2.32 0.98 -6.12
N THR A 75 1.00 1.15 -6.13
CA THR A 75 0.38 2.46 -6.32
C THR A 75 -0.09 3.07 -5.01
N ARG A 76 -0.60 2.24 -4.10
CA ARG A 76 -1.14 2.71 -2.82
C ARG A 76 -0.87 1.70 -1.72
N VAL A 77 -0.52 2.20 -0.53
CA VAL A 77 -0.53 1.44 0.72
C VAL A 77 -1.04 2.42 1.77
N ALA A 78 -2.16 2.14 2.38
CA ALA A 78 -2.76 3.04 3.35
C ALA A 78 -3.43 2.28 4.49
N VAL A 79 -3.25 2.76 5.71
CA VAL A 79 -3.87 2.23 6.92
C VAL A 79 -4.59 3.38 7.61
N LEU A 80 -5.72 3.11 8.23
CA LEU A 80 -6.46 4.11 9.00
C LEU A 80 -5.52 4.83 9.95
N GLU A 81 -5.66 6.15 10.01
CA GLU A 81 -4.75 6.98 10.80
C GLU A 81 -4.67 6.55 12.26
N GLU A 82 -5.81 6.26 12.87
CA GLU A 82 -5.85 5.89 14.28
C GLU A 82 -5.21 4.55 14.58
N LEU A 83 -4.91 3.74 13.56
CA LEU A 83 -4.29 2.43 13.75
C LEU A 83 -2.84 2.39 13.29
N ARG A 84 -2.25 3.53 12.97
CA ARG A 84 -0.84 3.57 12.57
C ARG A 84 0.05 3.32 13.78
N GLY A 85 1.25 2.83 13.51
CA GLY A 85 2.21 2.55 14.57
C GLY A 85 2.03 1.19 15.22
N LEU A 86 1.14 0.33 14.68
CA LEU A 86 0.87 -1.00 15.22
C LEU A 86 1.44 -2.12 14.35
N GLY A 87 2.27 -1.79 13.36
CA GLY A 87 2.84 -2.79 12.46
C GLY A 87 1.89 -3.26 11.38
N LEU A 88 0.73 -2.63 11.22
CA LEU A 88 -0.27 -3.07 10.25
C LEU A 88 0.17 -2.77 8.82
N GLY A 89 0.90 -1.69 8.60
CA GLY A 89 1.44 -1.38 7.27
C GLY A 89 2.40 -2.45 6.78
N THR A 90 3.22 -2.99 7.68
CA THR A 90 4.13 -4.09 7.35
C THR A 90 3.33 -5.34 6.96
N ARG A 91 2.29 -5.67 7.72
CA ARG A 91 1.48 -6.84 7.44
C ARG A 91 0.72 -6.70 6.12
N LEU A 92 0.20 -5.49 5.86
CA LEU A 92 -0.51 -5.21 4.61
C LEU A 92 0.46 -5.31 3.41
N THR A 93 1.66 -4.76 3.56
CA THR A 93 2.68 -4.84 2.51
C THR A 93 3.06 -6.30 2.23
N ALA A 94 3.23 -7.11 3.28
CA ALA A 94 3.56 -8.52 3.11
C ALA A 94 2.45 -9.26 2.35
N ALA A 95 1.19 -8.96 2.67
CA ALA A 95 0.05 -9.58 1.97
C ALA A 95 0.04 -9.16 0.50
N LEU A 96 0.34 -7.89 0.22
CA LEU A 96 0.38 -7.38 -1.15
C LEU A 96 1.50 -8.05 -1.95
N VAL A 97 2.66 -8.20 -1.35
CA VAL A 97 3.80 -8.87 -1.99
C VAL A 97 3.46 -10.33 -2.30
N ASN A 98 2.84 -11.03 -1.35
CA ASN A 98 2.42 -12.41 -1.59
C ASN A 98 1.45 -12.50 -2.75
N LYS A 99 0.52 -11.55 -2.87
CA LYS A 99 -0.41 -11.51 -3.98
C LYS A 99 0.32 -11.28 -5.30
N ALA A 100 1.32 -10.42 -5.29
CA ALA A 100 2.11 -10.17 -6.50
C ALA A 100 2.83 -11.45 -6.96
N TRP A 101 3.43 -12.19 -6.01
CA TRP A 101 4.08 -13.47 -6.34
C TRP A 101 3.07 -14.47 -6.89
N GLU A 102 1.88 -14.56 -6.30
CA GLU A 102 0.83 -15.46 -6.79
C GLU A 102 0.44 -15.16 -8.23
N LEU A 103 0.45 -13.90 -8.60
CA LEU A 103 0.07 -13.48 -9.95
C LEU A 103 1.22 -13.49 -10.95
N GLY A 104 2.39 -13.97 -10.53
CA GLY A 104 3.51 -14.16 -11.45
C GLY A 104 4.52 -13.02 -11.49
N ALA A 105 4.43 -12.07 -10.56
CA ALA A 105 5.43 -11.02 -10.51
C ALA A 105 6.79 -11.60 -10.15
N GLU A 106 7.84 -11.02 -10.71
CA GLU A 106 9.22 -11.39 -10.40
C GLU A 106 9.90 -10.31 -9.59
N ALA A 107 9.29 -9.14 -9.51
CA ALA A 107 9.81 -8.01 -8.74
C ALA A 107 8.65 -7.12 -8.31
N VAL A 108 8.84 -6.41 -7.20
CA VAL A 108 7.88 -5.42 -6.71
C VAL A 108 8.65 -4.13 -6.45
N THR A 109 8.12 -3.01 -6.90
CA THR A 109 8.78 -1.72 -6.72
C THR A 109 7.79 -0.67 -6.24
N LEU A 110 8.30 0.35 -5.56
CA LEU A 110 7.48 1.45 -5.06
C LEU A 110 8.31 2.71 -4.91
N GLU A 111 7.62 3.86 -4.82
CA GLU A 111 8.22 5.10 -4.41
C GLU A 111 7.64 5.48 -3.05
N VAL A 112 8.48 6.01 -2.16
CA VAL A 112 8.06 6.45 -0.84
C VAL A 112 8.74 7.78 -0.53
N ARG A 113 8.01 8.69 0.16
CA ARG A 113 8.57 9.98 0.51
C ARG A 113 9.81 9.80 1.37
N GLU A 114 10.83 10.59 1.08
CA GLU A 114 12.08 10.53 1.83
C GLU A 114 11.85 10.77 3.32
N SER A 115 10.89 11.61 3.67
CA SER A 115 10.57 11.90 5.06
C SER A 115 9.74 10.82 5.74
N ASN A 116 9.15 9.90 4.98
CA ASN A 116 8.28 8.87 5.57
C ASN A 116 9.11 7.69 6.06
N VAL A 117 9.80 7.90 7.18
CA VAL A 117 10.71 6.90 7.75
C VAL A 117 9.96 5.65 8.19
N ALA A 118 8.75 5.83 8.73
CA ALA A 118 7.97 4.69 9.20
C ALA A 118 7.62 3.74 8.05
N ALA A 119 7.20 4.27 6.90
CA ALA A 119 6.90 3.44 5.73
C ALA A 119 8.16 2.78 5.20
N GLN A 120 9.27 3.50 5.13
CA GLN A 120 10.53 2.92 4.67
C GLN A 120 10.95 1.74 5.55
N ARG A 121 10.77 1.85 6.87
CA ARG A 121 11.09 0.75 7.79
C ARG A 121 10.19 -0.46 7.54
N ALA A 122 8.90 -0.22 7.30
CA ALA A 122 7.98 -1.30 6.99
C ALA A 122 8.41 -2.05 5.73
N TYR A 123 8.80 -1.30 4.70
CA TYR A 123 9.24 -1.90 3.44
C TYR A 123 10.57 -2.65 3.62
N LEU A 124 11.50 -2.09 4.37
CA LEU A 124 12.76 -2.79 4.67
C LEU A 124 12.49 -4.10 5.41
N THR A 125 11.54 -4.09 6.35
CA THR A 125 11.16 -5.29 7.09
C THR A 125 10.61 -6.36 6.15
N CYS A 126 9.93 -5.96 5.08
CA CYS A 126 9.41 -6.89 4.08
C CYS A 126 10.45 -7.34 3.06
N GLY A 127 11.68 -6.83 3.16
CA GLY A 127 12.78 -7.26 2.29
C GLY A 127 13.12 -6.31 1.16
N PHE A 128 12.44 -5.16 1.06
CA PHE A 128 12.76 -4.16 0.05
C PHE A 128 14.09 -3.49 0.36
N ALA A 129 14.79 -3.06 -0.68
CA ALA A 129 16.01 -2.28 -0.55
C ALA A 129 15.88 -0.99 -1.34
N SER A 130 16.49 0.08 -0.83
CA SER A 130 16.52 1.36 -1.54
C SER A 130 17.50 1.25 -2.71
N GLU A 131 17.05 1.63 -3.92
CA GLU A 131 17.89 1.55 -5.10
C GLU A 131 17.99 2.86 -5.87
N GLY A 132 17.45 3.94 -5.35
CA GLY A 132 17.58 5.23 -6.00
C GLY A 132 16.70 6.28 -5.38
N ILE A 133 16.87 7.50 -5.89
CA ILE A 133 16.13 8.68 -5.46
C ILE A 133 15.59 9.36 -6.72
N ARG A 134 14.29 9.73 -6.71
CA ARG A 134 13.72 10.61 -7.73
C ARG A 134 13.62 12.00 -7.12
N PRO A 135 14.44 12.96 -7.53
CA PRO A 135 14.40 14.29 -6.92
C PRO A 135 13.12 15.04 -7.31
N ASN A 136 12.62 15.83 -6.38
CA ASN A 136 11.46 16.70 -6.59
C ASN A 136 10.23 15.95 -7.13
N TYR A 137 10.03 14.73 -6.67
CA TYR A 137 8.99 13.84 -7.21
C TYR A 137 7.57 14.25 -6.80
N TYR A 138 7.37 14.68 -5.55
CA TYR A 138 6.06 14.99 -5.02
C TYR A 138 5.71 16.46 -5.27
N GLU A 139 4.53 16.69 -5.89
CA GLU A 139 4.17 18.04 -6.33
C GLU A 139 3.85 19.00 -5.20
N ASP A 140 3.38 18.48 -4.08
CA ASP A 140 2.94 19.33 -2.98
C ASP A 140 4.10 20.11 -2.32
N ASN A 141 5.24 19.47 -2.15
CA ASN A 141 6.37 20.11 -1.45
C ASN A 141 7.71 19.84 -2.11
N HIS A 142 7.71 19.27 -3.31
CA HIS A 142 8.91 18.92 -4.09
C HIS A 142 9.84 17.96 -3.35
N GLU A 143 9.29 17.20 -2.43
CA GLU A 143 10.07 16.21 -1.69
C GLU A 143 10.57 15.11 -2.62
N ASN A 144 11.75 14.55 -2.32
CA ASN A 144 12.30 13.44 -3.08
C ASN A 144 11.54 12.15 -2.76
N ALA A 145 11.51 11.24 -3.73
CA ALA A 145 11.02 9.88 -3.50
C ALA A 145 12.22 8.93 -3.41
N VAL A 146 12.15 8.02 -2.44
CA VAL A 146 13.08 6.90 -2.37
C VAL A 146 12.46 5.78 -3.19
N ILE A 147 13.22 5.21 -4.12
CA ILE A 147 12.74 4.10 -4.94
C ILE A 147 13.21 2.81 -4.28
N MET A 148 12.28 1.92 -4.00
CA MET A 148 12.61 0.67 -3.35
C MET A 148 12.17 -0.52 -4.20
N TRP A 149 12.94 -1.59 -4.13
CA TRP A 149 12.73 -2.80 -4.93
C TRP A 149 12.82 -4.04 -4.07
N LEU A 150 12.01 -5.03 -4.43
CA LEU A 150 12.06 -6.37 -3.85
C LEU A 150 12.04 -7.37 -5.00
N TYR A 151 13.01 -8.27 -5.07
CA TYR A 151 13.09 -9.29 -6.11
C TYR A 151 12.73 -10.65 -5.51
N LYS A 152 12.00 -11.43 -6.30
CA LYS A 152 11.57 -12.75 -5.85
C LYS A 152 12.74 -13.73 -5.69
#